data_e21c1b212f623f139eac72697b69b228
#
_entry.id   e21c1b212f623f139eac72697b69b228
#
_cell.length_a   1.000
_cell.length_b   1.000
_cell.length_c   1.000
_cell.angle_alpha   90.00
_cell.angle_beta   90.00
_cell.angle_gamma   90.00
#
_symmetry.space_group_name_H-M   'P 1'
#
loop_
_entity.id
_entity.type
_entity.pdbx_description
1 polymer ?
#
loop_
_entity_poly.entity_id
_entity_poly.type
_entity_poly.pdbx_seq_one_letter_code
_entity_poly.pdbx_strand_id
1 'polypeptide(L)'
;MDIRMRIGCVACVACWGMGVAAQPLPPTGGWGLDDVVLQACQSSPDALAARHTFRSAYWDYRSFRADYLPSLTLTSGPNLDRSINQITMEDGSVRFVEQNLLNTDLSLRVQQNVSWTGGTLSLESSLLRTDLLSDRTFSWKSVPVNIGYSQSLFGYNNLKWRRRIEPVRYEEAQRSYLETMELVAARAVDKFFALAMAQSNYATACQNFAHADTL
;
A
#
# COMPACT_ATOMS: atom_id res chain seq x y z
N MET A 1 -40.96 -15.49 25.64
CA MET A 1 -40.65 -14.15 25.12
C MET A 1 -39.40 -14.29 24.25
N ASP A 2 -39.71 -14.63 22.94
CA ASP A 2 -38.70 -15.05 21.98
C ASP A 2 -38.03 -13.85 21.34
N ILE A 3 -36.72 -13.69 21.51
CA ILE A 3 -35.90 -12.75 20.76
C ILE A 3 -35.05 -13.58 19.80
N ARG A 4 -35.56 -13.80 18.61
CA ARG A 4 -34.82 -14.33 17.45
C ARG A 4 -33.88 -13.22 16.91
N MET A 5 -32.64 -13.32 17.20
CA MET A 5 -31.58 -12.47 16.62
C MET A 5 -31.24 -12.97 15.20
N ARG A 6 -31.78 -12.28 14.19
CA ARG A 6 -31.46 -12.52 12.78
C ARG A 6 -30.08 -11.90 12.51
N ILE A 7 -29.08 -12.74 12.36
CA ILE A 7 -27.79 -12.36 11.79
C ILE A 7 -27.97 -12.26 10.27
N GLY A 8 -28.16 -11.04 9.79
CA GLY A 8 -28.16 -10.74 8.36
C GLY A 8 -26.75 -10.66 7.84
N CYS A 9 -26.28 -11.69 7.15
CA CYS A 9 -25.08 -11.63 6.30
C CYS A 9 -25.37 -10.72 5.11
N VAL A 10 -24.96 -9.45 5.17
CA VAL A 10 -24.95 -8.57 4.01
C VAL A 10 -23.60 -8.73 3.32
N ALA A 11 -23.50 -9.69 2.42
CA ALA A 11 -22.44 -9.75 1.42
C ALA A 11 -22.75 -8.70 0.33
N CYS A 12 -22.30 -7.46 0.54
CA CYS A 12 -22.25 -6.46 -0.53
C CYS A 12 -21.11 -6.81 -1.49
N VAL A 13 -21.39 -7.64 -2.47
CA VAL A 13 -20.59 -7.75 -3.69
C VAL A 13 -20.84 -6.49 -4.50
N ALA A 14 -20.04 -5.45 -4.28
CA ALA A 14 -19.97 -4.31 -5.17
C ALA A 14 -19.26 -4.75 -6.46
N CYS A 15 -20.02 -5.16 -7.46
CA CYS A 15 -19.56 -5.23 -8.85
C CYS A 15 -19.20 -3.80 -9.30
N TRP A 16 -17.96 -3.44 -9.15
CA TRP A 16 -17.38 -2.28 -9.82
C TRP A 16 -17.30 -2.64 -11.30
N GLY A 17 -18.30 -2.19 -12.07
CA GLY A 17 -18.22 -2.15 -13.51
C GLY A 17 -16.99 -1.30 -13.88
N MET A 18 -15.92 -1.94 -14.34
CA MET A 18 -14.84 -1.25 -15.05
C MET A 18 -15.48 -0.66 -16.32
N GLY A 19 -15.88 0.60 -16.25
CA GLY A 19 -16.18 1.38 -17.42
C GLY A 19 -14.91 1.41 -18.27
N VAL A 20 -14.90 0.64 -19.34
CA VAL A 20 -13.94 0.82 -20.43
C VAL A 20 -14.19 2.22 -20.94
N ALA A 21 -13.35 3.18 -20.53
CA ALA A 21 -13.38 4.51 -21.11
C ALA A 21 -13.19 4.35 -22.62
N ALA A 22 -14.24 4.67 -23.39
CA ALA A 22 -14.18 4.66 -24.84
C ALA A 22 -13.00 5.56 -25.25
N GLN A 23 -12.00 4.98 -25.90
CA GLN A 23 -10.90 5.76 -26.47
C GLN A 23 -11.52 6.72 -27.48
N PRO A 24 -11.13 8.00 -27.50
CA PRO A 24 -11.60 8.93 -28.50
C PRO A 24 -11.31 8.35 -29.88
N LEU A 25 -12.34 8.25 -30.70
CA LEU A 25 -12.21 7.84 -32.11
C LEU A 25 -11.17 8.73 -32.78
N PRO A 26 -10.27 8.17 -33.64
CA PRO A 26 -9.31 8.96 -34.37
C PRO A 26 -10.02 10.01 -35.20
N PRO A 27 -9.47 11.24 -35.31
CA PRO A 27 -10.02 12.26 -36.14
C PRO A 27 -10.09 11.75 -37.58
N THR A 28 -11.18 12.03 -38.30
CA THR A 28 -11.42 11.65 -39.71
C THR A 28 -10.47 12.31 -40.71
N GLY A 29 -9.57 13.18 -40.26
CA GLY A 29 -8.43 13.74 -41.00
C GLY A 29 -7.14 13.07 -40.55
N GLY A 30 -6.16 12.92 -41.42
CA GLY A 30 -4.87 12.27 -41.11
C GLY A 30 -4.25 12.79 -39.82
N TRP A 31 -3.58 11.92 -39.09
CA TRP A 31 -2.88 12.25 -37.85
C TRP A 31 -1.71 13.19 -38.12
N GLY A 32 -1.72 14.36 -37.47
CA GLY A 32 -0.58 15.24 -37.41
C GLY A 32 0.49 14.72 -36.43
N LEU A 33 1.72 15.19 -36.52
CA LEU A 33 2.80 14.83 -35.62
C LEU A 33 2.45 15.19 -34.20
N ASP A 34 1.90 16.35 -33.94
CA ASP A 34 1.54 16.84 -32.61
C ASP A 34 0.43 15.99 -31.99
N ASP A 35 -0.55 15.56 -32.83
CA ASP A 35 -1.63 14.67 -32.34
C ASP A 35 -1.10 13.32 -31.89
N VAL A 36 -0.15 12.74 -32.63
CA VAL A 36 0.48 11.46 -32.32
C VAL A 36 1.30 11.55 -31.02
N VAL A 37 2.07 12.63 -30.84
CA VAL A 37 2.86 12.86 -29.63
C VAL A 37 1.94 13.05 -28.43
N LEU A 38 0.91 13.86 -28.54
CA LEU A 38 -0.08 14.07 -27.47
C LEU A 38 -0.76 12.75 -27.08
N GLN A 39 -1.21 11.97 -28.07
CA GLN A 39 -1.84 10.68 -27.84
C GLN A 39 -0.88 9.68 -27.18
N ALA A 40 0.38 9.63 -27.62
CA ALA A 40 1.40 8.79 -27.01
C ALA A 40 1.63 9.16 -25.53
N CYS A 41 1.78 10.44 -25.22
CA CYS A 41 1.96 10.92 -23.85
C CYS A 41 0.73 10.68 -22.95
N GLN A 42 -0.48 10.60 -23.53
CA GLN A 42 -1.71 10.36 -22.76
C GLN A 42 -1.99 8.89 -22.52
N SER A 43 -1.80 8.04 -23.51
CA SER A 43 -2.33 6.67 -23.54
C SER A 43 -1.30 5.56 -23.77
N SER A 44 -0.02 5.89 -24.05
CA SER A 44 0.99 4.83 -24.20
C SER A 44 1.21 4.06 -22.89
N PRO A 45 1.49 2.75 -22.95
CA PRO A 45 1.79 1.96 -21.77
C PRO A 45 2.95 2.54 -20.93
N ASP A 46 4.00 3.06 -21.60
CA ASP A 46 5.16 3.66 -20.94
C ASP A 46 4.77 4.94 -20.18
N ALA A 47 3.94 5.80 -20.76
CA ALA A 47 3.45 7.02 -20.12
C ALA A 47 2.54 6.71 -18.92
N LEU A 48 1.68 5.69 -19.03
CA LEU A 48 0.85 5.23 -17.92
C LEU A 48 1.69 4.64 -16.79
N ALA A 49 2.70 3.81 -17.13
CA ALA A 49 3.64 3.26 -16.15
C ALA A 49 4.40 4.37 -15.42
N ALA A 50 4.94 5.35 -16.14
CA ALA A 50 5.65 6.50 -15.56
C ALA A 50 4.74 7.28 -14.59
N ARG A 51 3.49 7.52 -14.98
CA ARG A 51 2.49 8.21 -14.13
C ARG A 51 2.20 7.42 -12.86
N HIS A 52 2.07 6.09 -12.95
CA HIS A 52 1.82 5.25 -11.77
C HIS A 52 3.04 5.17 -10.86
N THR A 53 4.25 5.09 -11.42
CA THR A 53 5.51 5.10 -10.66
C THR A 53 5.67 6.42 -9.90
N PHE A 54 5.42 7.55 -10.55
CA PHE A 54 5.44 8.86 -9.89
C PHE A 54 4.39 8.96 -8.78
N ARG A 55 3.17 8.44 -9.03
CA ARG A 55 2.11 8.42 -8.00
C ARG A 55 2.52 7.56 -6.79
N SER A 56 3.18 6.43 -7.02
CA SER A 56 3.74 5.60 -5.93
C SER A 56 4.74 6.40 -5.10
N ALA A 57 5.72 7.03 -5.75
CA ALA A 57 6.73 7.85 -5.06
C ALA A 57 6.11 9.02 -4.26
N TYR A 58 5.04 9.63 -4.79
CA TYR A 58 4.30 10.66 -4.07
C TYR A 58 3.67 10.11 -2.77
N TRP A 59 3.04 8.93 -2.84
CA TRP A 59 2.42 8.31 -1.66
C TRP A 59 3.46 7.80 -0.66
N ASP A 60 4.62 7.31 -1.14
CA ASP A 60 5.75 6.91 -0.31
C ASP A 60 6.30 8.11 0.47
N TYR A 61 6.47 9.25 -0.19
CA TYR A 61 6.88 10.49 0.46
C TYR A 61 5.84 10.98 1.48
N ARG A 62 4.55 10.86 1.15
CA ARG A 62 3.48 11.24 2.06
C ARG A 62 3.39 10.31 3.27
N SER A 63 3.57 9.01 3.07
CA SER A 63 3.67 8.00 4.15
C SER A 63 4.85 8.31 5.07
N PHE A 64 6.01 8.59 4.48
CA PHE A 64 7.18 9.02 5.23
C PHE A 64 6.89 10.25 6.11
N ARG A 65 6.19 11.24 5.60
CA ARG A 65 5.80 12.41 6.41
C ARG A 65 4.86 12.03 7.56
N ALA A 66 3.98 11.07 7.34
CA ALA A 66 3.08 10.58 8.38
C ALA A 66 3.81 9.82 9.50
N ASP A 67 4.95 9.18 9.23
CA ASP A 67 5.79 8.50 10.23
C ASP A 67 6.31 9.44 11.33
N TYR A 68 6.30 10.75 11.10
CA TYR A 68 6.67 11.78 12.09
C TYR A 68 5.49 12.30 12.92
N LEU A 69 4.28 11.89 12.60
CA LEU A 69 3.09 12.20 13.38
C LEU A 69 2.85 11.13 14.44
N PRO A 70 2.15 11.46 15.55
CA PRO A 70 1.75 10.44 16.51
C PRO A 70 0.79 9.45 15.85
N SER A 71 1.08 8.16 16.00
CA SER A 71 0.19 7.09 15.58
C SER A 71 -0.66 6.63 16.75
N LEU A 72 -1.95 6.46 16.53
CA LEU A 72 -2.90 5.91 17.49
C LEU A 72 -3.33 4.53 17.00
N THR A 73 -3.09 3.51 17.84
CA THR A 73 -3.43 2.12 17.53
C THR A 73 -4.33 1.56 18.61
N LEU A 74 -5.49 1.03 18.22
CA LEU A 74 -6.37 0.26 19.09
C LEU A 74 -6.23 -1.21 18.72
N THR A 75 -5.85 -2.04 19.68
CA THR A 75 -5.73 -3.49 19.52
C THR A 75 -6.70 -4.17 20.46
N SER A 76 -7.43 -5.16 19.97
CA SER A 76 -8.31 -6.00 20.76
C SER A 76 -8.34 -7.40 20.16
N GLY A 77 -8.35 -8.42 21.02
CA GLY A 77 -8.44 -9.79 20.58
C GLY A 77 -8.76 -10.77 21.71
N PRO A 78 -9.61 -11.79 21.47
CA PRO A 78 -9.77 -12.90 22.38
C PRO A 78 -8.65 -13.92 22.17
N ASN A 79 -8.07 -14.43 23.26
CA ASN A 79 -7.11 -15.52 23.28
C ASN A 79 -7.64 -16.63 24.20
N LEU A 80 -7.94 -17.79 23.62
CA LEU A 80 -8.38 -18.97 24.37
C LEU A 80 -7.17 -19.85 24.66
N ASP A 81 -6.81 -19.97 25.93
CA ASP A 81 -5.75 -20.85 26.41
C ASP A 81 -6.36 -22.07 27.10
N ARG A 82 -5.94 -23.24 26.63
CA ARG A 82 -6.27 -24.53 27.25
C ARG A 82 -4.96 -25.23 27.60
N SER A 83 -4.72 -25.38 28.89
CA SER A 83 -3.51 -26.02 29.40
C SER A 83 -3.82 -26.98 30.54
N ILE A 84 -2.96 -27.96 30.70
CA ILE A 84 -2.96 -28.84 31.88
C ILE A 84 -1.73 -28.47 32.70
N ASN A 85 -1.96 -27.88 33.86
CA ASN A 85 -0.90 -27.47 34.75
C ASN A 85 -0.69 -28.53 35.83
N GLN A 86 0.58 -28.86 36.07
CA GLN A 86 1.00 -29.74 37.15
C GLN A 86 1.24 -28.89 38.39
N ILE A 87 0.49 -29.16 39.45
CA ILE A 87 0.64 -28.50 40.76
C ILE A 87 1.16 -29.51 41.74
N THR A 88 2.26 -29.19 42.41
CA THR A 88 2.79 -29.99 43.52
C THR A 88 2.17 -29.49 44.83
N MET A 89 1.47 -30.35 45.53
CA MET A 89 0.85 -30.06 46.81
C MET A 89 1.92 -30.03 47.94
N GLU A 90 1.57 -29.47 49.10
CA GLU A 90 2.48 -29.40 50.26
C GLU A 90 2.89 -30.80 50.81
N ASP A 91 2.09 -31.82 50.54
CA ASP A 91 2.37 -33.22 50.86
C ASP A 91 3.30 -33.92 49.85
N GLY A 92 3.82 -33.22 48.86
CA GLY A 92 4.66 -33.76 47.80
C GLY A 92 3.90 -34.51 46.70
N SER A 93 2.58 -34.61 46.79
CA SER A 93 1.76 -35.20 45.71
C SER A 93 1.60 -34.27 44.54
N VAL A 94 1.49 -34.86 43.33
CA VAL A 94 1.34 -34.15 42.08
C VAL A 94 -0.10 -34.24 41.61
N ARG A 95 -0.72 -33.09 41.37
CA ARG A 95 -2.08 -33.00 40.79
C ARG A 95 -2.05 -32.29 39.46
N PHE A 96 -2.73 -32.83 38.45
CA PHE A 96 -2.96 -32.21 37.20
C PHE A 96 -4.29 -31.43 37.23
N VAL A 97 -4.24 -30.13 36.90
CA VAL A 97 -5.41 -29.26 36.87
C VAL A 97 -5.57 -28.69 35.45
N GLU A 98 -6.73 -28.95 34.90
CA GLU A 98 -7.09 -28.32 33.61
C GLU A 98 -7.39 -26.85 33.83
N GLN A 99 -6.75 -26.00 33.03
CA GLN A 99 -6.94 -24.58 33.03
C GLN A 99 -7.48 -24.16 31.68
N ASN A 100 -8.70 -23.64 31.65
CA ASN A 100 -9.34 -23.10 30.47
C ASN A 100 -9.57 -21.61 30.69
N LEU A 101 -8.75 -20.74 30.02
CA LEU A 101 -8.77 -19.29 30.16
C LEU A 101 -9.19 -18.66 28.85
N LEU A 102 -10.12 -17.71 28.92
CA LEU A 102 -10.40 -16.80 27.83
C LEU A 102 -9.90 -15.41 28.25
N ASN A 103 -8.82 -14.97 27.63
CA ASN A 103 -8.28 -13.64 27.82
C ASN A 103 -8.78 -12.74 26.68
N THR A 104 -9.45 -11.66 27.01
CA THR A 104 -9.85 -10.62 26.07
C THR A 104 -9.13 -9.34 26.45
N ASP A 105 -8.22 -8.90 25.58
CA ASP A 105 -7.48 -7.67 25.76
C ASP A 105 -8.03 -6.52 24.90
N LEU A 106 -7.94 -5.34 25.45
CA LEU A 106 -8.20 -4.08 24.74
C LEU A 106 -7.05 -3.13 25.11
N SER A 107 -6.25 -2.74 24.13
CA SER A 107 -5.15 -1.82 24.34
C SER A 107 -5.18 -0.65 23.38
N LEU A 108 -5.03 0.55 23.91
CA LEU A 108 -4.92 1.79 23.18
C LEU A 108 -3.48 2.30 23.33
N ARG A 109 -2.78 2.43 22.20
CA ARG A 109 -1.39 2.89 22.17
C ARG A 109 -1.24 4.12 21.30
N VAL A 110 -0.64 5.16 21.87
CA VAL A 110 -0.14 6.32 21.14
C VAL A 110 1.37 6.18 21.03
N GLN A 111 1.90 6.24 19.82
CA GLN A 111 3.33 6.13 19.57
C GLN A 111 3.83 7.33 18.79
N GLN A 112 4.91 7.97 19.25
CA GLN A 112 5.53 9.12 18.61
C GLN A 112 7.00 8.86 18.38
N ASN A 113 7.42 8.97 17.12
CA ASN A 113 8.82 8.91 16.74
C ASN A 113 9.51 10.26 16.97
N VAL A 114 10.61 10.26 17.73
CA VAL A 114 11.40 11.46 18.04
C VAL A 114 12.60 11.53 17.10
N SER A 115 12.52 12.41 16.10
CA SER A 115 13.52 12.47 15.02
C SER A 115 14.91 12.92 15.44
N TRP A 116 15.06 13.71 16.52
CA TRP A 116 16.32 14.21 16.97
C TRP A 116 17.13 13.23 17.84
N THR A 117 16.50 12.42 18.62
CA THR A 117 17.15 11.35 19.37
C THR A 117 17.18 10.02 18.62
N GLY A 118 16.25 9.80 17.68
CA GLY A 118 16.05 8.52 17.01
C GLY A 118 15.29 7.50 17.85
N GLY A 119 14.72 7.94 18.98
CA GLY A 119 13.93 7.13 19.89
C GLY A 119 12.45 7.17 19.57
N THR A 120 11.70 6.34 20.28
CA THR A 120 10.23 6.25 20.20
C THR A 120 9.63 6.42 21.57
N LEU A 121 8.73 7.38 21.71
CA LEU A 121 7.89 7.58 22.89
C LEU A 121 6.58 6.83 22.69
N SER A 122 6.18 6.02 23.67
CA SER A 122 4.91 5.30 23.67
C SER A 122 4.11 5.61 24.93
N LEU A 123 2.82 5.82 24.74
CA LEU A 123 1.81 5.92 25.78
C LEU A 123 0.79 4.83 25.54
N GLU A 124 0.55 3.98 26.53
CA GLU A 124 -0.33 2.82 26.39
C GLU A 124 -1.32 2.77 27.57
N SER A 125 -2.57 2.48 27.25
CA SER A 125 -3.62 2.13 28.21
C SER A 125 -4.16 0.77 27.86
N SER A 126 -4.27 -0.15 28.82
CA SER A 126 -4.76 -1.50 28.54
C SER A 126 -5.78 -1.98 29.57
N LEU A 127 -6.74 -2.75 29.07
CA LEU A 127 -7.76 -3.43 29.83
C LEU A 127 -7.77 -4.90 29.43
N LEU A 128 -7.54 -5.78 30.38
CA LEU A 128 -7.56 -7.22 30.20
C LEU A 128 -8.71 -7.81 31.01
N ARG A 129 -9.56 -8.57 30.34
CA ARG A 129 -10.56 -9.43 30.97
C ARG A 129 -10.11 -10.88 30.86
N THR A 130 -10.01 -11.56 31.98
CA THR A 130 -9.72 -12.99 32.08
C THR A 130 -10.94 -13.71 32.58
N ASP A 131 -11.50 -14.59 31.76
CA ASP A 131 -12.60 -15.49 32.13
C ASP A 131 -12.01 -16.89 32.36
N LEU A 132 -12.15 -17.40 33.57
CA LEU A 132 -11.81 -18.78 33.90
C LEU A 132 -13.03 -19.67 33.64
N LEU A 133 -12.99 -20.38 32.52
CA LEU A 133 -14.12 -21.19 32.04
C LEU A 133 -14.38 -22.41 32.92
N SER A 134 -13.34 -22.90 33.63
CA SER A 134 -13.45 -24.04 34.57
C SER A 134 -14.33 -23.71 35.79
N ASP A 135 -14.17 -22.51 36.36
CA ASP A 135 -14.83 -22.08 37.59
C ASP A 135 -15.94 -21.03 37.35
N ARG A 136 -16.15 -20.64 36.07
CA ARG A 136 -17.10 -19.60 35.66
C ARG A 136 -16.88 -18.27 36.39
N THR A 137 -15.62 -17.95 36.69
CA THR A 137 -15.23 -16.69 37.32
C THR A 137 -14.54 -15.80 36.30
N PHE A 138 -14.61 -14.50 36.54
CA PHE A 138 -13.91 -13.52 35.68
C PHE A 138 -13.19 -12.48 36.52
N SER A 139 -12.13 -11.95 35.99
CA SER A 139 -11.38 -10.84 36.58
C SER A 139 -11.02 -9.78 35.54
N TRP A 140 -10.87 -8.56 36.04
CA TRP A 140 -10.44 -7.42 35.24
C TRP A 140 -9.09 -6.91 35.73
N LYS A 141 -8.17 -6.69 34.79
CA LYS A 141 -6.91 -6.01 35.04
C LYS A 141 -6.86 -4.76 34.16
N SER A 142 -6.75 -3.59 34.77
CA SER A 142 -6.62 -2.32 34.09
C SER A 142 -5.25 -1.72 34.34
N VAL A 143 -4.58 -1.27 33.29
CA VAL A 143 -3.39 -0.43 33.38
C VAL A 143 -3.74 0.90 32.73
N PRO A 144 -4.12 1.91 33.53
CA PRO A 144 -4.68 3.15 33.01
C PRO A 144 -3.69 3.91 32.12
N VAL A 145 -2.42 3.99 32.51
CA VAL A 145 -1.38 4.69 31.77
C VAL A 145 -0.04 3.98 31.98
N ASN A 146 0.60 3.66 30.88
CA ASN A 146 1.98 3.17 30.82
C ASN A 146 2.75 4.05 29.84
N ILE A 147 3.85 4.67 30.29
CA ILE A 147 4.71 5.51 29.46
C ILE A 147 6.01 4.77 29.24
N GLY A 148 6.35 4.56 27.98
CA GLY A 148 7.58 3.93 27.55
C GLY A 148 8.40 4.84 26.64
N TYR A 149 9.72 4.85 26.82
CA TYR A 149 10.65 5.46 25.91
C TYR A 149 11.72 4.46 25.51
N SER A 150 11.87 4.24 24.21
CA SER A 150 12.86 3.32 23.64
C SER A 150 13.80 4.07 22.75
N GLN A 151 15.12 3.89 22.96
CA GLN A 151 16.17 4.54 22.17
C GLN A 151 17.34 3.60 21.97
N SER A 152 17.85 3.50 20.74
CA SER A 152 19.13 2.87 20.44
C SER A 152 20.26 3.80 20.84
N LEU A 153 21.12 3.36 21.77
CA LEU A 153 22.24 4.16 22.27
C LEU A 153 23.44 4.16 21.30
N PHE A 154 23.71 3.03 20.63
CA PHE A 154 24.87 2.82 19.76
C PHE A 154 24.51 2.63 18.28
N GLY A 155 23.27 2.89 17.90
CA GLY A 155 22.81 2.81 16.52
C GLY A 155 22.82 4.16 15.80
N TYR A 156 22.87 4.15 14.46
CA TYR A 156 22.69 5.36 13.70
C TYR A 156 21.22 5.83 13.76
N ASN A 157 21.00 7.12 13.75
CA ASN A 157 19.66 7.70 13.77
C ASN A 157 19.02 7.64 12.37
N ASN A 158 18.28 6.56 12.10
CA ASN A 158 17.60 6.35 10.84
C ASN A 158 16.58 7.47 10.50
N LEU A 159 15.83 7.96 11.50
CA LEU A 159 14.84 9.01 11.30
C LEU A 159 15.47 10.32 10.79
N LYS A 160 16.61 10.69 11.36
CA LYS A 160 17.37 11.88 10.94
C LYS A 160 17.85 11.77 9.49
N TRP A 161 18.33 10.60 9.08
CA TRP A 161 18.82 10.39 7.71
C TRP A 161 17.68 10.30 6.72
N ARG A 162 16.61 9.58 7.02
CA ARG A 162 15.40 9.53 6.18
C ARG A 162 14.83 10.93 5.93
N ARG A 163 14.84 11.81 6.93
CA ARG A 163 14.39 13.20 6.77
C ARG A 163 15.19 13.99 5.73
N ARG A 164 16.45 13.61 5.49
CA ARG A 164 17.30 14.25 4.47
C ARG A 164 17.18 13.57 3.10
N ILE A 165 17.02 12.26 3.09
CA ILE A 165 17.02 11.46 1.87
C ILE A 165 15.66 11.51 1.15
N GLU A 166 14.56 11.37 1.87
CA GLU A 166 13.24 11.23 1.26
C GLU A 166 12.79 12.45 0.41
N PRO A 167 13.08 13.70 0.77
CA PRO A 167 12.79 14.83 -0.11
C PRO A 167 13.57 14.77 -1.43
N VAL A 168 14.85 14.37 -1.38
CA VAL A 168 15.71 14.23 -2.57
C VAL A 168 15.21 13.09 -3.46
N ARG A 169 14.81 11.97 -2.87
CA ARG A 169 14.21 10.84 -3.59
C ARG A 169 12.90 11.21 -4.27
N TYR A 170 12.10 12.05 -3.63
CA TYR A 170 10.87 12.57 -4.26
C TYR A 170 11.17 13.51 -5.43
N GLU A 171 12.18 14.37 -5.31
CA GLU A 171 12.65 15.22 -6.42
C GLU A 171 13.24 14.39 -7.57
N GLU A 172 14.00 13.34 -7.29
CA GLU A 172 14.46 12.36 -8.27
C GLU A 172 13.28 11.72 -9.03
N ALA A 173 12.24 11.29 -8.31
CA ALA A 173 11.05 10.72 -8.93
C ALA A 173 10.31 11.70 -9.85
N GLN A 174 10.28 13.00 -9.50
CA GLN A 174 9.73 14.06 -10.38
C GLN A 174 10.54 14.20 -11.68
N ARG A 175 11.85 14.22 -11.57
CA ARG A 175 12.74 14.34 -12.72
C ARG A 175 12.68 13.11 -13.61
N SER A 176 12.68 11.92 -13.03
CA SER A 176 12.54 10.65 -13.75
C SER A 176 11.20 10.55 -14.51
N TYR A 177 10.13 11.06 -13.91
CA TYR A 177 8.84 11.14 -14.61
C TYR A 177 8.92 12.04 -15.86
N LEU A 178 9.51 13.24 -15.75
CA LEU A 178 9.69 14.15 -16.88
C LEU A 178 10.57 13.52 -17.97
N GLU A 179 11.70 12.93 -17.60
CA GLU A 179 12.59 12.22 -18.53
C GLU A 179 11.84 11.10 -19.27
N THR A 180 11.06 10.30 -18.57
CA THR A 180 10.29 9.22 -19.22
C THR A 180 9.25 9.77 -20.18
N MET A 181 8.60 10.87 -19.85
CA MET A 181 7.62 11.52 -20.76
C MET A 181 8.28 12.06 -22.03
N GLU A 182 9.46 12.66 -21.91
CA GLU A 182 10.26 13.11 -23.06
C GLU A 182 10.72 11.93 -23.94
N LEU A 183 11.14 10.82 -23.31
CA LEU A 183 11.48 9.60 -24.06
C LEU A 183 10.28 9.02 -24.82
N VAL A 184 9.08 9.06 -24.23
CA VAL A 184 7.84 8.64 -24.89
C VAL A 184 7.57 9.53 -26.11
N ALA A 185 7.71 10.84 -25.95
CA ALA A 185 7.52 11.79 -27.04
C ALA A 185 8.52 11.54 -28.18
N ALA A 186 9.80 11.37 -27.87
CA ALA A 186 10.83 11.07 -28.85
C ALA A 186 10.54 9.76 -29.62
N ARG A 187 10.17 8.70 -28.90
CA ARG A 187 9.78 7.42 -29.55
C ARG A 187 8.56 7.56 -30.45
N ALA A 188 7.58 8.40 -30.07
CA ALA A 188 6.40 8.67 -30.88
C ALA A 188 6.79 9.34 -32.20
N VAL A 189 7.69 10.33 -32.16
CA VAL A 189 8.25 10.99 -33.32
C VAL A 189 8.96 10.01 -34.26
N ASP A 190 9.85 9.18 -33.70
CA ASP A 190 10.57 8.17 -34.49
C ASP A 190 9.62 7.21 -35.21
N LYS A 191 8.58 6.74 -34.52
CA LYS A 191 7.58 5.83 -35.11
C LYS A 191 6.72 6.48 -36.12
N PHE A 192 6.37 7.77 -35.95
CA PHE A 192 5.64 8.56 -36.95
C PHE A 192 6.41 8.66 -38.26
N PHE A 193 7.69 9.04 -38.23
CA PHE A 193 8.51 9.14 -39.45
C PHE A 193 8.81 7.78 -40.05
N ALA A 194 9.02 6.74 -39.25
CA ALA A 194 9.18 5.37 -39.74
C ALA A 194 7.94 4.91 -40.54
N LEU A 195 6.73 5.24 -40.05
CA LEU A 195 5.48 4.93 -40.72
C LEU A 195 5.37 5.71 -42.03
N ALA A 196 5.65 7.03 -42.03
CA ALA A 196 5.62 7.87 -43.20
C ALA A 196 6.58 7.36 -44.31
N MET A 197 7.80 6.96 -43.94
CA MET A 197 8.76 6.33 -44.87
C MET A 197 8.25 5.00 -45.40
N ALA A 198 7.66 4.15 -44.57
CA ALA A 198 7.09 2.88 -45.02
C ALA A 198 5.94 3.07 -45.99
N GLN A 199 5.08 4.05 -45.78
CA GLN A 199 3.99 4.42 -46.71
C GLN A 199 4.53 4.89 -48.04
N SER A 200 5.56 5.76 -48.04
CA SER A 200 6.22 6.23 -49.28
C SER A 200 6.87 5.08 -50.05
N ASN A 201 7.58 4.20 -49.36
CA ASN A 201 8.20 3.03 -49.97
C ASN A 201 7.14 2.08 -50.58
N TYR A 202 6.02 1.89 -49.88
CA TYR A 202 4.91 1.08 -50.40
C TYR A 202 4.29 1.68 -51.66
N ALA A 203 4.03 2.99 -51.67
CA ALA A 203 3.49 3.70 -52.86
C ALA A 203 4.45 3.56 -54.06
N THR A 204 5.75 3.75 -53.83
CA THR A 204 6.78 3.57 -54.87
C THR A 204 6.83 2.13 -55.39
N ALA A 205 6.74 1.14 -54.54
CA ALA A 205 6.73 -0.27 -54.93
C ALA A 205 5.48 -0.61 -55.76
N CYS A 206 4.30 -0.09 -55.41
CA CYS A 206 3.09 -0.25 -56.20
C CYS A 206 3.20 0.38 -57.60
N GLN A 207 3.79 1.59 -57.69
CA GLN A 207 4.03 2.21 -58.99
C GLN A 207 5.01 1.39 -59.85
N ASN A 208 6.11 0.93 -59.28
CA ASN A 208 7.09 0.11 -60.02
C ASN A 208 6.47 -1.21 -60.48
N PHE A 209 5.62 -1.85 -59.66
CA PHE A 209 4.91 -3.06 -60.05
C PHE A 209 3.96 -2.77 -61.23
N ALA A 210 3.17 -1.69 -61.17
CA ALA A 210 2.27 -1.30 -62.26
C ALA A 210 3.01 -1.01 -63.58
N HIS A 211 4.21 -0.39 -63.50
CA HIS A 211 5.03 -0.13 -64.69
C HIS A 211 5.63 -1.42 -65.26
N ALA A 212 6.04 -2.38 -64.42
CA ALA A 212 6.55 -3.67 -64.86
C ALA A 212 5.48 -4.55 -65.54
N ASP A 213 4.22 -4.43 -65.12
CA ASP A 213 3.08 -5.18 -65.67
C ASP A 213 2.60 -4.61 -67.03
N THR A 214 3.04 -3.38 -67.40
CA THR A 214 2.69 -2.72 -68.67
C THR A 214 3.76 -2.88 -69.75
N LEU A 215 4.90 -3.52 -69.49
CA LEU A 215 5.96 -3.83 -70.41
C LEU A 215 5.82 -5.24 -70.97
#